data_33da46dfc815660e89fea61059ecae05
#
_entry.id   33da46dfc815660e89fea61059ecae05
#
_cell.length_a   1.000
_cell.length_b   1.000
_cell.length_c   1.000
_cell.angle_alpha   90.00
_cell.angle_beta   90.00
_cell.angle_gamma   90.00
#
_symmetry.space_group_name_H-M   'P 1'
#
loop_
_entity.id
_entity.type
_entity.pdbx_description
1 polymer ?
#
loop_
_entity_poly.entity_id
_entity_poly.type
_entity_poly.pdbx_seq_one_letter_code
_entity_poly.pdbx_strand_id
1 'polypeptide(L)'
;MYKRQGRSFGFNRTEAGMDYLTGAQIIEMLVQIVSRNGNLLLNIGPRADGSVPYEQVKPMLEVGEWLKRNGEAIFATRPNTVPECKTSSDKSVCFTQSDTAVYAIALDSNPGRMLTICNAPVNADAPVELLGLGTVPCRREGDAVVIELPESCIAQPAYAFKFRK
;
A
#
# COMPACT_ATOMS: atom_id res chain seq x y z
N MET A 1 4.86 -10.13 -11.46
CA MET A 1 3.77 -9.77 -12.40
C MET A 1 4.20 -8.60 -13.26
N TYR A 2 3.98 -8.66 -14.58
CA TYR A 2 4.28 -7.58 -15.51
C TYR A 2 3.02 -6.78 -15.82
N LYS A 3 3.07 -5.45 -15.69
CA LYS A 3 1.94 -4.54 -15.92
C LYS A 3 2.37 -3.34 -16.75
N ARG A 4 1.43 -2.84 -17.54
CA ARG A 4 1.54 -1.57 -18.28
C ARG A 4 0.82 -0.47 -17.51
N GLN A 5 1.33 0.76 -17.57
CA GLN A 5 0.59 1.89 -17.02
C GLN A 5 -0.62 2.27 -17.88
N GLY A 6 -0.50 2.17 -19.21
CA GLY A 6 -1.58 2.40 -20.16
C GLY A 6 -2.12 1.11 -20.76
N ARG A 7 -2.98 1.22 -21.77
CA ARG A 7 -3.51 0.07 -22.53
C ARG A 7 -2.49 -0.50 -23.48
N SER A 8 -1.62 0.36 -24.03
CA SER A 8 -0.57 -0.02 -24.98
C SER A 8 0.73 -0.40 -24.26
N PHE A 9 1.56 -1.22 -24.89
CA PHE A 9 2.87 -1.59 -24.38
C PHE A 9 3.87 -0.43 -24.47
N GLY A 10 3.87 0.32 -25.56
CA GLY A 10 4.69 1.50 -25.77
C GLY A 10 3.86 2.78 -25.75
N PHE A 11 4.50 3.90 -26.10
CA PHE A 11 3.80 5.17 -26.23
C PHE A 11 2.72 5.10 -27.32
N ASN A 12 1.52 5.53 -26.96
CA ASN A 12 0.38 5.62 -27.88
C ASN A 12 -0.20 7.05 -27.82
N ARG A 13 -0.23 7.74 -28.93
CA ARG A 13 -0.72 9.13 -29.04
C ARG A 13 -2.22 9.27 -28.79
N THR A 14 -2.98 8.18 -28.91
CA THR A 14 -4.44 8.18 -28.70
C THR A 14 -4.83 7.90 -27.24
N GLU A 15 -3.89 7.49 -26.39
CA GLU A 15 -4.15 7.30 -24.97
C GLU A 15 -4.20 8.65 -24.25
N ALA A 16 -5.25 8.83 -23.42
CA ALA A 16 -5.47 10.00 -22.60
C ALA A 16 -5.26 9.66 -21.10
N GLY A 17 -5.34 10.66 -20.23
CA GLY A 17 -5.08 10.49 -18.79
C GLY A 17 -5.89 9.37 -18.12
N MET A 18 -7.15 9.17 -18.52
CA MET A 18 -8.00 8.09 -18.00
C MET A 18 -7.59 6.67 -18.43
N ASP A 19 -6.72 6.54 -19.42
CA ASP A 19 -6.20 5.25 -19.87
C ASP A 19 -5.02 4.77 -19.04
N TYR A 20 -4.42 5.67 -18.23
CA TYR A 20 -3.26 5.38 -17.38
C TYR A 20 -3.69 5.05 -15.94
N LEU A 21 -2.91 4.19 -15.29
CA LEU A 21 -3.09 3.89 -13.87
C LEU A 21 -2.74 5.12 -13.01
N THR A 22 -3.56 5.37 -12.00
CA THR A 22 -3.24 6.36 -10.96
C THR A 22 -2.19 5.82 -9.98
N GLY A 23 -1.50 6.70 -9.25
CA GLY A 23 -0.56 6.28 -8.20
C GLY A 23 -1.23 5.39 -7.15
N ALA A 24 -2.48 5.68 -6.77
CA ALA A 24 -3.25 4.86 -5.84
C ALA A 24 -3.46 3.42 -6.35
N GLN A 25 -3.85 3.28 -7.63
CA GLN A 25 -4.04 1.95 -8.24
C GLN A 25 -2.72 1.17 -8.34
N ILE A 26 -1.61 1.85 -8.62
CA ILE A 26 -0.29 1.21 -8.66
C ILE A 26 0.14 0.76 -7.25
N ILE A 27 -0.09 1.57 -6.21
CA ILE A 27 0.20 1.23 -4.82
C ILE A 27 -0.64 0.03 -4.39
N GLU A 28 -1.94 0.04 -4.64
CA GLU A 28 -2.83 -1.09 -4.35
C GLU A 28 -2.33 -2.38 -5.01
N MET A 29 -2.02 -2.33 -6.30
CA MET A 29 -1.51 -3.46 -7.06
C MET A 29 -0.15 -3.94 -6.51
N LEU A 30 0.77 -3.03 -6.19
CA LEU A 30 2.07 -3.36 -5.59
C LEU A 30 1.90 -4.11 -4.28
N VAL A 31 1.08 -3.59 -3.37
CA VAL A 31 0.80 -4.20 -2.06
C VAL A 31 0.20 -5.60 -2.22
N GLN A 32 -0.82 -5.75 -3.08
CA GLN A 32 -1.46 -7.04 -3.33
C GLN A 32 -0.49 -8.08 -3.94
N ILE A 33 0.41 -7.66 -4.80
CA ILE A 33 1.41 -8.55 -5.43
C ILE A 33 2.47 -8.96 -4.41
N VAL A 34 3.03 -8.02 -3.66
CA VAL A 34 4.11 -8.29 -2.70
C VAL A 34 3.63 -9.15 -1.54
N SER A 35 2.42 -8.88 -1.00
CA SER A 35 1.82 -9.70 0.07
C SER A 35 1.58 -11.16 -0.32
N ARG A 36 1.61 -11.48 -1.64
CA ARG A 36 1.47 -12.82 -2.20
C ARG A 36 2.75 -13.36 -2.85
N ASN A 37 3.92 -12.87 -2.40
CA ASN A 37 5.25 -13.31 -2.88
C ASN A 37 5.52 -12.99 -4.35
N GLY A 38 4.90 -11.94 -4.89
CA GLY A 38 5.13 -11.52 -6.27
C GLY A 38 6.03 -10.30 -6.37
N ASN A 39 6.55 -10.06 -7.57
CA ASN A 39 7.27 -8.84 -7.93
C ASN A 39 6.47 -8.08 -9.00
N LEU A 40 6.41 -6.76 -8.87
CA LEU A 40 5.79 -5.88 -9.85
C LEU A 40 6.87 -5.32 -10.78
N LEU A 41 6.74 -5.58 -12.07
CA LEU A 41 7.45 -4.86 -13.13
C LEU A 41 6.45 -3.95 -13.84
N LEU A 42 6.58 -2.65 -13.62
CA LEU A 42 5.70 -1.64 -14.20
C LEU A 42 6.38 -1.00 -15.43
N ASN A 43 5.76 -1.16 -16.60
CA ASN A 43 6.28 -0.65 -17.85
C ASN A 43 5.86 0.81 -18.08
N ILE A 44 6.75 1.60 -18.67
CA ILE A 44 6.49 2.93 -19.19
C ILE A 44 6.74 2.96 -20.70
N GLY A 45 6.07 3.88 -21.43
CA GLY A 45 6.23 4.05 -22.88
C GLY A 45 6.81 5.42 -23.21
N PRO A 46 8.13 5.57 -23.36
CA PRO A 46 8.75 6.83 -23.81
C PRO A 46 8.31 7.23 -25.22
N ARG A 47 8.28 8.52 -25.49
CA ARG A 47 8.14 9.08 -26.84
C ARG A 47 9.39 8.83 -27.68
N ALA A 48 9.30 9.10 -28.98
CA ALA A 48 10.41 8.93 -29.91
C ALA A 48 11.64 9.80 -29.59
N ASP A 49 11.46 10.93 -28.92
CA ASP A 49 12.52 11.82 -28.44
C ASP A 49 13.11 11.39 -27.07
N GLY A 50 12.67 10.26 -26.53
CA GLY A 50 13.09 9.74 -25.22
C GLY A 50 12.37 10.34 -24.01
N SER A 51 11.51 11.35 -24.20
CA SER A 51 10.73 11.92 -23.10
C SER A 51 9.63 10.98 -22.65
N VAL A 52 9.28 11.01 -21.35
CA VAL A 52 8.16 10.24 -20.81
C VAL A 52 6.95 11.17 -20.62
N PRO A 53 5.75 10.78 -21.08
CA PRO A 53 4.53 11.56 -20.89
C PRO A 53 4.27 11.84 -19.40
N TYR A 54 3.82 13.06 -19.08
CA TYR A 54 3.54 13.47 -17.71
C TYR A 54 2.53 12.56 -17.03
N GLU A 55 1.55 12.06 -17.78
CA GLU A 55 0.52 11.10 -17.32
C GLU A 55 1.11 9.78 -16.81
N GLN A 56 2.31 9.43 -17.25
CA GLN A 56 3.06 8.27 -16.74
C GLN A 56 4.05 8.65 -15.63
N VAL A 57 4.61 9.86 -15.69
CA VAL A 57 5.58 10.35 -14.67
C VAL A 57 4.89 10.62 -13.34
N LYS A 58 3.74 11.32 -13.37
CA LYS A 58 3.02 11.71 -12.15
C LYS A 58 2.69 10.53 -11.24
N PRO A 59 2.05 9.43 -11.71
CA PRO A 59 1.78 8.28 -10.87
C PRO A 59 3.04 7.64 -10.27
N MET A 60 4.15 7.63 -11.01
CA MET A 60 5.43 7.09 -10.51
C MET A 60 6.00 7.92 -9.37
N LEU A 61 5.88 9.25 -9.45
CA LEU A 61 6.29 10.15 -8.37
C LEU A 61 5.41 9.94 -7.13
N GLU A 62 4.08 9.80 -7.29
CA GLU A 62 3.15 9.51 -6.19
C GLU A 62 3.50 8.18 -5.49
N VAL A 63 3.80 7.13 -6.25
CA VAL A 63 4.28 5.85 -5.71
C VAL A 63 5.62 6.02 -4.98
N GLY A 64 6.54 6.78 -5.54
CA GLY A 64 7.84 7.08 -4.92
C GLY A 64 7.69 7.78 -3.57
N GLU A 65 6.81 8.79 -3.46
CA GLU A 65 6.53 9.49 -2.21
C GLU A 65 5.85 8.57 -1.16
N TRP A 66 4.96 7.69 -1.60
CA TRP A 66 4.37 6.69 -0.70
C TRP A 66 5.41 5.69 -0.20
N LEU A 67 6.29 5.20 -1.09
CA LEU A 67 7.36 4.26 -0.74
C LEU A 67 8.42 4.86 0.20
N LYS A 68 8.71 6.16 0.12
CA LYS A 68 9.60 6.82 1.10
C LYS A 68 9.10 6.68 2.53
N ARG A 69 7.79 6.65 2.75
CA ARG A 69 7.16 6.51 4.07
C ARG A 69 6.88 5.06 4.45
N ASN A 70 6.40 4.28 3.50
CA ASN A 70 5.85 2.95 3.75
C ASN A 70 6.73 1.81 3.19
N GLY A 71 7.87 2.11 2.56
CA GLY A 71 8.70 1.14 1.86
C GLY A 71 9.25 0.02 2.75
N GLU A 72 9.38 0.25 4.06
CA GLU A 72 9.76 -0.79 5.02
C GLU A 72 8.78 -1.98 5.01
N ALA A 73 7.49 -1.72 4.75
CA ALA A 73 6.47 -2.76 4.64
C ALA A 73 6.50 -3.51 3.30
N ILE A 74 7.30 -3.06 2.33
CA ILE A 74 7.40 -3.61 0.98
C ILE A 74 8.76 -4.28 0.74
N PHE A 75 9.86 -3.53 1.01
CA PHE A 75 11.21 -3.98 0.69
C PHE A 75 11.75 -4.95 1.74
N ALA A 76 12.48 -5.97 1.30
CA ALA A 76 13.07 -7.00 2.17
C ALA A 76 12.03 -7.71 3.07
N THR A 77 10.79 -7.80 2.63
CA THR A 77 9.72 -8.52 3.31
C THR A 77 9.37 -9.82 2.58
N ARG A 78 8.62 -10.66 3.25
CA ARG A 78 8.01 -11.88 2.71
C ARG A 78 6.53 -11.93 3.08
N PRO A 79 5.70 -12.75 2.42
CA PRO A 79 4.30 -12.92 2.78
C PRO A 79 4.13 -13.36 4.22
N ASN A 80 3.06 -12.91 4.86
CA ASN A 80 2.59 -13.51 6.11
C ASN A 80 1.83 -14.82 5.82
N THR A 81 1.67 -15.68 6.82
CA THR A 81 0.84 -16.90 6.72
C THR A 81 -0.62 -16.58 6.39
N VAL A 82 -1.12 -15.44 6.86
CA VAL A 82 -2.40 -14.86 6.46
C VAL A 82 -2.08 -13.65 5.56
N PRO A 83 -2.21 -13.76 4.23
CA PRO A 83 -1.79 -12.70 3.32
C PRO A 83 -2.74 -11.51 3.27
N GLU A 84 -4.01 -11.71 3.64
CA GLU A 84 -5.06 -10.68 3.58
C GLU A 84 -6.17 -10.94 4.60
N CYS A 85 -6.73 -9.85 5.12
CA CYS A 85 -8.00 -9.82 5.84
C CYS A 85 -8.80 -8.56 5.44
N LYS A 86 -9.84 -8.20 6.18
CA LYS A 86 -10.69 -7.05 5.89
C LYS A 86 -10.77 -6.09 7.08
N THR A 87 -11.01 -4.82 6.77
CA THR A 87 -11.49 -3.86 7.76
C THR A 87 -12.98 -4.07 8.02
N SER A 88 -13.51 -3.44 9.08
CA SER A 88 -14.97 -3.38 9.34
C SER A 88 -15.76 -2.70 8.21
N SER A 89 -15.09 -1.91 7.37
CA SER A 89 -15.65 -1.25 6.17
C SER A 89 -15.44 -2.07 4.88
N ASP A 90 -15.12 -3.36 5.00
CA ASP A 90 -14.85 -4.29 3.88
C ASP A 90 -13.67 -3.90 2.97
N LYS A 91 -12.74 -3.07 3.46
CA LYS A 91 -11.50 -2.75 2.74
C LYS A 91 -10.45 -3.82 2.98
N SER A 92 -9.64 -4.10 1.97
CA SER A 92 -8.56 -5.09 2.08
C SER A 92 -7.43 -4.59 2.96
N VAL A 93 -6.92 -5.48 3.81
CA VAL A 93 -5.69 -5.31 4.58
C VAL A 93 -4.75 -6.44 4.21
N CYS A 94 -3.65 -6.11 3.55
CA CYS A 94 -2.62 -7.06 3.15
C CYS A 94 -1.51 -7.14 4.18
N PHE A 95 -0.91 -8.33 4.35
CA PHE A 95 0.14 -8.54 5.33
C PHE A 95 1.46 -8.94 4.67
N THR A 96 2.53 -8.28 5.09
CA THR A 96 3.90 -8.68 4.84
C THR A 96 4.62 -8.84 6.18
N GLN A 97 5.79 -9.45 6.18
CA GLN A 97 6.58 -9.61 7.40
C GLN A 97 8.09 -9.58 7.13
N SER A 98 8.82 -9.11 8.13
CA SER A 98 10.27 -9.28 8.27
C SER A 98 10.57 -10.26 9.41
N ASP A 99 11.83 -10.40 9.76
CA ASP A 99 12.22 -11.25 10.89
C ASP A 99 11.75 -10.66 12.24
N THR A 100 11.58 -9.33 12.32
CA THR A 100 11.28 -8.60 13.58
C THR A 100 9.88 -8.00 13.64
N ALA A 101 9.15 -7.95 12.53
CA ALA A 101 7.86 -7.28 12.46
C ALA A 101 6.88 -7.94 11.49
N VAL A 102 5.58 -7.71 11.74
CA VAL A 102 4.49 -7.92 10.80
C VAL A 102 3.96 -6.54 10.39
N TYR A 103 3.75 -6.35 9.10
CA TYR A 103 3.17 -5.12 8.56
C TYR A 103 1.75 -5.40 8.08
N ALA A 104 0.78 -4.63 8.61
CA ALA A 104 -0.58 -4.61 8.11
C ALA A 104 -0.75 -3.38 7.20
N ILE A 105 -1.05 -3.60 5.93
CA ILE A 105 -1.18 -2.53 4.93
C ILE A 105 -2.65 -2.42 4.55
N ALA A 106 -3.35 -1.43 5.12
CA ALA A 106 -4.75 -1.17 4.86
C ALA A 106 -4.92 -0.40 3.54
N LEU A 107 -5.61 -1.00 2.59
CA LEU A 107 -5.96 -0.41 1.28
C LEU A 107 -7.25 0.42 1.42
N ASP A 108 -7.19 1.44 2.26
CA ASP A 108 -8.29 2.36 2.54
C ASP A 108 -7.75 3.79 2.50
N SER A 109 -8.18 4.59 1.54
CA SER A 109 -7.73 5.98 1.41
C SER A 109 -8.41 6.94 2.40
N ASN A 110 -9.47 6.49 3.08
CA ASN A 110 -10.21 7.30 4.06
C ASN A 110 -10.73 6.44 5.22
N PRO A 111 -9.83 5.92 6.08
CA PRO A 111 -10.21 5.00 7.16
C PRO A 111 -10.95 5.68 8.32
N GLY A 112 -11.12 7.02 8.29
CA GLY A 112 -11.63 7.78 9.42
C GLY A 112 -10.64 7.82 10.60
N ARG A 113 -11.13 8.13 11.80
CA ARG A 113 -10.30 8.16 13.01
C ARG A 113 -10.07 6.79 13.66
N MET A 114 -10.92 5.83 13.38
CA MET A 114 -10.86 4.49 13.94
C MET A 114 -10.80 3.48 12.81
N LEU A 115 -9.67 2.82 12.67
CA LEU A 115 -9.49 1.72 11.72
C LEU A 115 -9.63 0.40 12.48
N THR A 116 -10.63 -0.41 12.12
CA THR A 116 -10.83 -1.74 12.69
C THR A 116 -10.44 -2.82 11.68
N ILE A 117 -9.45 -3.63 12.03
CA ILE A 117 -8.95 -4.75 11.22
C ILE A 117 -9.49 -6.04 11.80
N CYS A 118 -10.33 -6.76 11.05
CA CYS A 118 -10.95 -8.01 11.49
C CYS A 118 -10.00 -9.19 11.31
N ASN A 119 -9.93 -10.10 12.31
CA ASN A 119 -9.10 -11.31 12.27
C ASN A 119 -7.62 -11.05 11.95
N ALA A 120 -7.07 -9.93 12.44
CA ALA A 120 -5.69 -9.54 12.17
C ALA A 120 -4.68 -10.52 12.80
N PRO A 121 -3.73 -11.09 12.03
CA PRO A 121 -2.74 -12.04 12.51
C PRO A 121 -1.55 -11.33 13.19
N VAL A 122 -1.83 -10.38 14.09
CA VAL A 122 -0.83 -9.55 14.76
C VAL A 122 -1.05 -9.51 16.26
N ASN A 123 0.01 -9.27 17.02
CA ASN A 123 -0.11 -8.95 18.43
C ASN A 123 -0.40 -7.45 18.60
N ALA A 124 -1.50 -7.12 19.27
CA ALA A 124 -1.94 -5.74 19.52
C ALA A 124 -1.88 -5.36 21.02
N ASP A 125 -1.05 -6.05 21.81
CA ASP A 125 -0.87 -5.78 23.25
C ASP A 125 0.04 -4.57 23.53
N ALA A 126 0.66 -4.03 22.47
CA ALA A 126 1.52 -2.85 22.51
C ALA A 126 1.10 -1.83 21.44
N PRO A 127 1.43 -0.54 21.62
CA PRO A 127 1.22 0.48 20.59
C PRO A 127 1.87 0.08 19.27
N VAL A 128 1.17 0.39 18.17
CA VAL A 128 1.63 0.10 16.82
C VAL A 128 2.30 1.33 16.19
N GLU A 129 3.29 1.12 15.34
CA GLU A 129 3.90 2.20 14.56
C GLU A 129 3.18 2.36 13.22
N LEU A 130 2.58 3.53 12.98
CA LEU A 130 2.13 3.95 11.65
C LEU A 130 3.34 4.50 10.89
N LEU A 131 3.74 3.82 9.83
CA LEU A 131 4.93 4.20 9.07
C LEU A 131 4.80 5.61 8.49
N GLY A 132 5.87 6.41 8.67
CA GLY A 132 5.92 7.81 8.25
C GLY A 132 5.25 8.80 9.20
N LEU A 133 4.64 8.33 10.32
CA LEU A 133 4.04 9.22 11.33
C LEU A 133 4.56 8.93 12.76
N GLY A 134 4.74 7.66 13.12
CA GLY A 134 5.16 7.24 14.46
C GLY A 134 4.14 6.37 15.18
N THR A 135 4.26 6.29 16.50
CA THR A 135 3.43 5.41 17.33
C THR A 135 2.01 5.92 17.46
N VAL A 136 1.05 5.02 17.26
CA VAL A 136 -0.39 5.29 17.42
C VAL A 136 -1.02 4.26 18.37
N PRO A 137 -2.07 4.64 19.12
CA PRO A 137 -2.77 3.72 20.00
C PRO A 137 -3.42 2.59 19.20
N CYS A 138 -3.31 1.37 19.71
CA CYS A 138 -4.11 0.25 19.25
C CYS A 138 -4.56 -0.59 20.42
N ARG A 139 -5.64 -1.36 20.23
CA ARG A 139 -6.16 -2.31 21.19
C ARG A 139 -6.81 -3.49 20.48
N ARG A 140 -6.82 -4.62 21.14
CA ARG A 140 -7.56 -5.78 20.68
C ARG A 140 -9.00 -5.73 21.20
N GLU A 141 -9.96 -5.99 20.33
CA GLU A 141 -11.37 -6.16 20.65
C GLU A 141 -11.86 -7.49 20.06
N GLY A 142 -11.85 -8.56 20.89
CA GLY A 142 -12.11 -9.91 20.41
C GLY A 142 -11.07 -10.33 19.36
N ASP A 143 -11.53 -10.68 18.15
CA ASP A 143 -10.67 -11.06 17.03
C ASP A 143 -10.23 -9.84 16.17
N ALA A 144 -10.70 -8.65 16.49
CA ALA A 144 -10.35 -7.43 15.78
C ALA A 144 -9.24 -6.64 16.47
N VAL A 145 -8.52 -5.88 15.69
CA VAL A 145 -7.56 -4.86 16.15
C VAL A 145 -8.10 -3.49 15.77
N VAL A 146 -8.27 -2.62 16.75
CA VAL A 146 -8.73 -1.25 16.57
C VAL A 146 -7.55 -0.31 16.73
N ILE A 147 -7.31 0.53 15.73
CA ILE A 147 -6.21 1.49 15.68
C ILE A 147 -6.82 2.90 15.64
N GLU A 148 -6.34 3.78 16.51
CA GLU A 148 -6.76 5.18 16.52
C GLU A 148 -5.79 6.01 15.69
N LEU A 149 -6.31 6.63 14.62
CA LEU A 149 -5.54 7.52 13.75
C LEU A 149 -5.61 8.96 14.26
N PRO A 150 -4.48 9.67 14.40
CA PRO A 150 -4.46 11.05 14.83
C PRO A 150 -5.00 11.98 13.74
N GLU A 151 -5.46 13.18 14.14
CA GLU A 151 -5.95 14.19 13.21
C GLU A 151 -4.88 14.67 12.22
N SER A 152 -3.61 14.60 12.64
CA SER A 152 -2.46 14.93 11.79
C SER A 152 -2.15 13.87 10.73
N CYS A 153 -2.90 12.76 10.69
CA CYS A 153 -2.67 11.71 9.72
C CYS A 153 -2.91 12.22 8.30
N ILE A 154 -1.86 12.20 7.49
CA ILE A 154 -1.93 12.65 6.09
C ILE A 154 -2.71 11.62 5.29
N ALA A 155 -3.71 12.07 4.51
CA ALA A 155 -4.44 11.20 3.60
C ALA A 155 -3.48 10.56 2.58
N GLN A 156 -3.55 9.24 2.46
CA GLN A 156 -2.71 8.46 1.54
C GLN A 156 -3.49 7.24 1.00
N PRO A 157 -3.07 6.66 -0.14
CA PRO A 157 -3.79 5.56 -0.77
C PRO A 157 -3.86 4.29 0.07
N ALA A 158 -2.85 4.06 0.92
CA ALA A 158 -2.77 2.92 1.82
C ALA A 158 -1.94 3.27 3.05
N TYR A 159 -2.29 2.70 4.20
CA TYR A 159 -1.63 2.92 5.50
C TYR A 159 -0.93 1.64 5.95
N ALA A 160 0.37 1.74 6.22
CA ALA A 160 1.16 0.60 6.70
C ALA A 160 1.43 0.72 8.20
N PHE A 161 1.00 -0.28 8.94
CA PHE A 161 1.16 -0.41 10.39
C PHE A 161 2.18 -1.50 10.70
N LYS A 162 3.19 -1.17 11.49
CA LYS A 162 4.25 -2.08 11.91
C LYS A 162 3.97 -2.60 13.31
N PHE A 163 3.75 -3.90 13.42
CA PHE A 163 3.61 -4.65 14.67
C PHE A 163 4.90 -5.39 14.94
N ARG A 164 5.50 -5.19 16.10
CA ARG A 164 6.69 -5.94 16.53
C ARG A 164 6.31 -7.39 16.88
N LYS A 165 7.20 -8.34 16.53
CA LYS A 165 7.06 -9.75 16.90
C LYS A 165 7.49 -9.99 18.33
#